data_1d7f80096d14f4644b2fd74b06d5b575
#
_entry.id   1d7f80096d14f4644b2fd74b06d5b575
#
_cell.length_a   1.000
_cell.length_b   1.000
_cell.length_c   1.000
_cell.angle_alpha   90.00
_cell.angle_beta   90.00
_cell.angle_gamma   90.00
#
_symmetry.space_group_name_H-M   'P 1'
#
loop_
_entity.id
_entity.type
_entity.pdbx_description
1 polymer ?
#
loop_
_entity_poly.entity_id
_entity_poly.type
_entity_poly.pdbx_seq_one_letter_code
_entity_poly.pdbx_strand_id
1 'polypeptide(L)'
;MVYSTKEGVCSLKSVKLKLAEWGKKLHQMPIRCVSLAALAVLAVVLCISIYMRANIQSRYSNARAQIQEQTYQHMIGMTELFARVDDPSVDVQHKLIPGLRAEYAAVAALNTALVDGFGASSAVLNEEQVAAFDAAFEEYASAYREGRATGLAQDDMAACISGIQLMIDERYAPEEEEEEPVLVIGATATPQG
;
A
#
# COMPACT_ATOMS: atom_id res chain seq x y z
N MET A 1 6.79 -46.09 4.74
CA MET A 1 8.02 -45.40 5.12
C MET A 1 7.80 -44.74 6.47
N VAL A 2 8.41 -45.33 7.51
CA VAL A 2 8.26 -44.87 8.91
C VAL A 2 9.50 -44.04 9.22
N TYR A 3 9.36 -42.69 9.32
CA TYR A 3 10.43 -41.81 9.75
C TYR A 3 10.58 -41.86 11.26
N SER A 4 11.78 -42.27 11.70
CA SER A 4 12.18 -42.46 13.08
C SER A 4 12.28 -41.15 13.85
N THR A 5 11.42 -40.97 14.86
CA THR A 5 11.36 -39.82 15.79
C THR A 5 12.38 -39.90 16.93
N LYS A 6 13.53 -40.59 16.78
CA LYS A 6 14.50 -40.77 17.87
C LYS A 6 15.52 -39.62 18.07
N GLU A 7 15.72 -38.75 17.12
CA GLU A 7 16.73 -37.65 17.24
C GLU A 7 16.27 -36.48 18.11
N GLY A 8 14.96 -36.19 18.20
CA GLY A 8 14.44 -35.04 18.96
C GLY A 8 14.51 -35.17 20.49
N VAL A 9 14.51 -36.42 21.02
CA VAL A 9 14.45 -36.65 22.47
C VAL A 9 15.83 -36.50 23.14
N CYS A 10 16.91 -36.75 22.41
CA CYS A 10 18.28 -36.63 22.95
C CYS A 10 18.69 -35.15 23.12
N SER A 11 18.20 -34.24 22.26
CA SER A 11 18.44 -32.80 22.32
C SER A 11 17.80 -32.15 23.54
N LEU A 12 16.57 -32.49 23.88
CA LEU A 12 15.83 -31.92 25.02
C LEU A 12 16.42 -32.29 26.40
N LYS A 13 16.98 -33.50 26.55
CA LYS A 13 17.67 -33.88 27.79
C LYS A 13 18.99 -33.13 27.99
N SER A 14 19.74 -32.89 26.94
CA SER A 14 21.00 -32.12 27.01
C SER A 14 20.76 -30.63 27.33
N VAL A 15 19.68 -30.05 26.83
CA VAL A 15 19.28 -28.69 27.16
C VAL A 15 18.81 -28.54 28.60
N LYS A 16 18.06 -29.53 29.14
CA LYS A 16 17.63 -29.52 30.55
C LYS A 16 18.80 -29.68 31.51
N LEU A 17 19.81 -30.50 31.18
CA LEU A 17 21.01 -30.66 32.00
C LEU A 17 21.86 -29.40 32.03
N LYS A 18 22.04 -28.73 30.89
CA LYS A 18 22.76 -27.46 30.80
C LYS A 18 22.04 -26.34 31.57
N LEU A 19 20.71 -26.27 31.48
CA LEU A 19 19.89 -25.32 32.26
C LEU A 19 20.01 -25.55 33.76
N ALA A 20 20.04 -26.79 34.21
CA ALA A 20 20.21 -27.12 35.64
C ALA A 20 21.61 -26.75 36.16
N GLU A 21 22.66 -26.97 35.39
CA GLU A 21 24.02 -26.52 35.72
C GLU A 21 24.15 -25.01 35.75
N TRP A 22 23.53 -24.31 34.81
CA TRP A 22 23.45 -22.84 34.79
C TRP A 22 22.72 -22.29 36.01
N GLY A 23 21.63 -22.93 36.46
CA GLY A 23 20.91 -22.58 37.68
C GLY A 23 21.76 -22.67 38.93
N LYS A 24 22.61 -23.71 39.06
CA LYS A 24 23.54 -23.86 40.19
C LYS A 24 24.65 -22.77 40.17
N LYS A 25 25.18 -22.42 39.00
CA LYS A 25 26.17 -21.34 38.87
C LYS A 25 25.60 -19.95 39.15
N LEU A 26 24.35 -19.70 38.77
CA LEU A 26 23.63 -18.46 39.06
C LEU A 26 23.41 -18.26 40.59
N HIS A 27 23.18 -19.33 41.33
CA HIS A 27 22.97 -19.22 42.77
C HIS A 27 24.25 -18.89 43.59
N GLN A 28 25.43 -19.07 42.95
CA GLN A 28 26.74 -18.70 43.54
C GLN A 28 27.25 -17.30 43.14
N MET A 29 26.53 -16.62 42.23
CA MET A 29 26.91 -15.27 41.81
C MET A 29 26.38 -14.22 42.78
N PRO A 30 27.16 -13.15 43.08
CA PRO A 30 26.68 -12.05 43.91
C PRO A 30 25.44 -11.42 43.25
N ILE A 31 24.42 -11.10 44.02
CA ILE A 31 23.10 -10.58 43.58
C ILE A 31 23.24 -9.45 42.56
N ARG A 32 24.25 -8.61 42.69
CA ARG A 32 24.55 -7.50 41.73
C ARG A 32 24.89 -7.98 40.33
N CYS A 33 25.59 -9.12 40.18
CA CYS A 33 25.91 -9.69 38.85
C CYS A 33 24.68 -10.32 38.20
N VAL A 34 23.78 -10.91 38.98
CA VAL A 34 22.54 -11.50 38.49
C VAL A 34 21.59 -10.42 38.00
N SER A 35 21.48 -9.31 38.74
CA SER A 35 20.63 -8.17 38.33
C SER A 35 21.16 -7.47 37.07
N LEU A 36 22.47 -7.31 36.92
CA LEU A 36 23.09 -6.78 35.70
C LEU A 36 22.88 -7.68 34.48
N ALA A 37 23.02 -9.00 34.67
CA ALA A 37 22.75 -9.96 33.60
C ALA A 37 21.27 -9.96 33.17
N ALA A 38 20.34 -9.88 34.14
CA ALA A 38 18.91 -9.79 33.85
C ALA A 38 18.57 -8.49 33.11
N LEU A 39 19.16 -7.35 33.50
CA LEU A 39 19.01 -6.06 32.80
C LEU A 39 19.55 -6.12 31.38
N ALA A 40 20.70 -6.76 31.16
CA ALA A 40 21.27 -6.91 29.82
C ALA A 40 20.37 -7.77 28.93
N VAL A 41 19.84 -8.88 29.45
CA VAL A 41 18.88 -9.73 28.71
C VAL A 41 17.60 -8.95 28.38
N LEU A 42 17.06 -8.19 29.33
CA LEU A 42 15.87 -7.36 29.11
C LEU A 42 16.12 -6.31 28.02
N ALA A 43 17.29 -5.64 28.05
CA ALA A 43 17.67 -4.66 27.04
C ALA A 43 17.75 -5.30 25.64
N VAL A 44 18.35 -6.48 25.51
CA VAL A 44 18.42 -7.22 24.23
C VAL A 44 17.02 -7.58 23.73
N VAL A 45 16.15 -8.10 24.62
CA VAL A 45 14.76 -8.43 24.23
C VAL A 45 13.99 -7.19 23.78
N LEU A 46 14.16 -6.06 24.47
CA LEU A 46 13.57 -4.78 24.08
C LEU A 46 14.09 -4.32 22.70
N CYS A 47 15.39 -4.35 22.47
CA CYS A 47 15.97 -3.99 21.18
C CYS A 47 15.44 -4.88 20.03
N ILE A 48 15.37 -6.19 20.25
CA ILE A 48 14.81 -7.12 19.26
C ILE A 48 13.33 -6.80 19.02
N SER A 49 12.56 -6.53 20.06
CA SER A 49 11.13 -6.24 19.95
C SER A 49 10.89 -4.94 19.18
N ILE A 50 11.68 -3.88 19.44
CA ILE A 50 11.61 -2.61 18.72
C ILE A 50 11.99 -2.82 17.25
N TYR A 51 13.07 -3.54 16.97
CA TYR A 51 13.51 -3.84 15.61
C TYR A 51 12.46 -4.64 14.83
N MET A 52 11.88 -5.69 15.44
CA MET A 52 10.83 -6.48 14.80
C MET A 52 9.60 -5.63 14.50
N ARG A 53 9.19 -4.76 15.43
CA ARG A 53 8.04 -3.87 15.26
C ARG A 53 8.27 -2.88 14.11
N ALA A 54 9.45 -2.24 14.05
CA ALA A 54 9.83 -1.33 12.98
C ALA A 54 9.85 -2.03 11.61
N ASN A 55 10.40 -3.24 11.54
CA ASN A 55 10.46 -4.03 10.31
C ASN A 55 9.07 -4.46 9.82
N ILE A 56 8.19 -4.88 10.73
CA ILE A 56 6.80 -5.24 10.40
C ILE A 56 6.06 -3.99 9.88
N GLN A 57 6.20 -2.86 10.57
CA GLN A 57 5.54 -1.62 10.17
C GLN A 57 6.02 -1.13 8.80
N SER A 58 7.32 -1.21 8.52
CA SER A 58 7.89 -0.87 7.20
C SER A 58 7.35 -1.78 6.09
N ARG A 59 7.29 -3.09 6.33
CA ARG A 59 6.73 -4.03 5.36
C ARG A 59 5.24 -3.76 5.09
N TYR A 60 4.50 -3.42 6.13
CA TYR A 60 3.07 -3.11 6.04
C TYR A 60 2.85 -1.82 5.24
N SER A 61 3.64 -0.78 5.50
CA SER A 61 3.61 0.49 4.76
C SER A 61 3.98 0.28 3.27
N ASN A 62 5.03 -0.50 3.00
CA ASN A 62 5.46 -0.78 1.63
C ASN A 62 4.41 -1.60 0.85
N ALA A 63 3.79 -2.59 1.49
CA ALA A 63 2.72 -3.37 0.87
C ALA A 63 1.51 -2.49 0.53
N ARG A 64 1.09 -1.61 1.46
CA ARG A 64 0.03 -0.63 1.21
C ARG A 64 0.36 0.27 0.02
N ALA A 65 1.56 0.87 0.02
CA ALA A 65 2.00 1.76 -1.05
C ALA A 65 2.03 1.05 -2.42
N GLN A 66 2.47 -0.20 -2.44
CA GLN A 66 2.50 -1.00 -3.67
C GLN A 66 1.10 -1.29 -4.22
N ILE A 67 0.14 -1.64 -3.35
CA ILE A 67 -1.25 -1.89 -3.78
C ILE A 67 -1.89 -0.59 -4.25
N GLN A 68 -1.69 0.52 -3.55
CA GLN A 68 -2.16 1.84 -4.00
C GLN A 68 -1.58 2.19 -5.37
N GLU A 69 -0.30 2.02 -5.58
CA GLU A 69 0.35 2.28 -6.87
C GLU A 69 -0.26 1.44 -8.00
N GLN A 70 -0.47 0.14 -7.76
CA GLN A 70 -1.14 -0.73 -8.72
C GLN A 70 -2.57 -0.26 -9.03
N THR A 71 -3.31 0.22 -8.01
CA THR A 71 -4.65 0.78 -8.21
C THR A 71 -4.60 1.98 -9.15
N TYR A 72 -3.67 2.91 -8.95
CA TYR A 72 -3.50 4.07 -9.82
C TYR A 72 -3.09 3.67 -11.25
N GLN A 73 -2.25 2.66 -11.42
CA GLN A 73 -1.88 2.16 -12.76
C GLN A 73 -3.09 1.62 -13.53
N HIS A 74 -3.99 0.90 -12.88
CA HIS A 74 -5.25 0.46 -13.49
C HIS A 74 -6.21 1.62 -13.76
N MET A 75 -6.24 2.63 -12.90
CA MET A 75 -7.00 3.87 -13.15
C MET A 75 -6.48 4.63 -14.39
N ILE A 76 -5.16 4.72 -14.55
CA ILE A 76 -4.55 5.27 -15.78
C ILE A 76 -4.96 4.45 -17.00
N GLY A 77 -4.90 3.12 -16.93
CA GLY A 77 -5.37 2.24 -18.00
C GLY A 77 -6.84 2.49 -18.38
N MET A 78 -7.71 2.76 -17.40
CA MET A 78 -9.11 3.13 -17.66
C MET A 78 -9.23 4.47 -18.42
N THR A 79 -8.50 5.50 -18.00
CA THR A 79 -8.53 6.81 -18.67
C THR A 79 -8.00 6.76 -20.09
N GLU A 80 -6.91 6.01 -20.32
CA GLU A 80 -6.34 5.78 -21.65
C GLU A 80 -7.27 5.01 -22.58
N LEU A 81 -7.96 4.00 -22.07
CA LEU A 81 -8.96 3.25 -22.83
C LEU A 81 -10.15 4.14 -23.19
N PHE A 82 -10.67 4.89 -22.23
CA PHE A 82 -11.84 5.75 -22.45
C PHE A 82 -11.53 6.91 -23.40
N ALA A 83 -10.33 7.46 -23.38
CA ALA A 83 -9.90 8.52 -24.33
C ALA A 83 -10.00 8.08 -25.80
N ARG A 84 -10.12 6.78 -26.07
CA ARG A 84 -10.24 6.21 -27.42
C ARG A 84 -11.68 5.92 -27.83
N VAL A 85 -12.67 6.32 -27.01
CA VAL A 85 -14.09 6.00 -27.26
C VAL A 85 -14.61 6.62 -28.56
N ASP A 86 -14.09 7.80 -28.95
CA ASP A 86 -14.49 8.53 -30.16
C ASP A 86 -13.63 8.16 -31.38
N ASP A 87 -12.67 7.24 -31.24
CA ASP A 87 -11.86 6.77 -32.35
C ASP A 87 -12.67 5.76 -33.20
N PRO A 88 -13.01 6.11 -34.45
CA PRO A 88 -13.83 5.24 -35.32
C PRO A 88 -13.16 3.91 -35.68
N SER A 89 -11.85 3.77 -35.43
CA SER A 89 -11.11 2.53 -35.66
C SER A 89 -11.22 1.53 -34.48
N VAL A 90 -11.76 1.99 -33.35
CA VAL A 90 -11.88 1.16 -32.14
C VAL A 90 -13.23 0.44 -32.11
N ASP A 91 -13.20 -0.87 -31.94
CA ASP A 91 -14.40 -1.67 -31.66
C ASP A 91 -14.82 -1.48 -30.20
N VAL A 92 -15.74 -0.53 -29.99
CA VAL A 92 -16.19 -0.16 -28.65
C VAL A 92 -16.83 -1.34 -27.93
N GLN A 93 -17.69 -2.11 -28.62
CA GLN A 93 -18.45 -3.19 -28.00
C GLN A 93 -17.59 -4.39 -27.62
N HIS A 94 -16.66 -4.80 -28.49
CA HIS A 94 -15.93 -6.05 -28.32
C HIS A 94 -14.51 -5.86 -27.75
N LYS A 95 -13.99 -4.63 -27.73
CA LYS A 95 -12.64 -4.34 -27.22
C LYS A 95 -12.65 -3.32 -26.09
N LEU A 96 -13.28 -2.15 -26.31
CA LEU A 96 -13.17 -1.04 -25.35
C LEU A 96 -13.97 -1.36 -24.07
N ILE A 97 -15.25 -1.72 -24.17
CA ILE A 97 -16.07 -2.04 -22.99
C ILE A 97 -15.51 -3.21 -22.19
N PRO A 98 -15.11 -4.36 -22.80
CA PRO A 98 -14.45 -5.42 -22.05
C PRO A 98 -13.11 -5.01 -21.43
N GLY A 99 -12.32 -4.16 -22.10
CA GLY A 99 -11.07 -3.62 -21.56
C GLY A 99 -11.32 -2.74 -20.34
N LEU A 100 -12.24 -1.77 -20.45
CA LEU A 100 -12.64 -0.93 -19.31
C LEU A 100 -13.15 -1.77 -18.13
N ARG A 101 -13.94 -2.81 -18.41
CA ARG A 101 -14.44 -3.71 -17.36
C ARG A 101 -13.30 -4.45 -16.66
N ALA A 102 -12.30 -4.89 -17.38
CA ALA A 102 -11.15 -5.58 -16.82
C ALA A 102 -10.32 -4.66 -15.91
N GLU A 103 -10.03 -3.44 -16.37
CA GLU A 103 -9.30 -2.43 -15.59
C GLU A 103 -10.09 -2.04 -14.34
N TYR A 104 -11.39 -1.75 -14.48
CA TYR A 104 -12.23 -1.41 -13.34
C TYR A 104 -12.35 -2.55 -12.32
N ALA A 105 -12.51 -3.79 -12.77
CA ALA A 105 -12.53 -4.94 -11.86
C ALA A 105 -11.22 -5.08 -11.06
N ALA A 106 -10.08 -4.77 -11.67
CA ALA A 106 -8.79 -4.72 -10.98
C ALA A 106 -8.75 -3.59 -9.95
N VAL A 107 -9.20 -2.37 -10.29
CA VAL A 107 -9.30 -1.24 -9.37
C VAL A 107 -10.19 -1.61 -8.17
N ALA A 108 -11.38 -2.16 -8.39
CA ALA A 108 -12.32 -2.54 -7.34
C ALA A 108 -11.73 -3.62 -6.41
N ALA A 109 -11.07 -4.63 -6.97
CA ALA A 109 -10.43 -5.70 -6.20
C ALA A 109 -9.27 -5.16 -5.34
N LEU A 110 -8.41 -4.31 -5.90
CA LEU A 110 -7.30 -3.70 -5.17
C LEU A 110 -7.80 -2.73 -4.10
N ASN A 111 -8.84 -1.94 -4.38
CA ASN A 111 -9.47 -1.05 -3.41
C ASN A 111 -10.07 -1.84 -2.23
N THR A 112 -10.73 -2.97 -2.51
CA THR A 112 -11.21 -3.89 -1.47
C THR A 112 -10.06 -4.45 -0.64
N ALA A 113 -8.97 -4.89 -1.28
CA ALA A 113 -7.79 -5.38 -0.58
C ALA A 113 -7.13 -4.30 0.30
N LEU A 114 -7.16 -3.03 -0.11
CA LEU A 114 -6.70 -1.90 0.71
C LEU A 114 -7.58 -1.71 1.95
N VAL A 115 -8.89 -1.75 1.80
CA VAL A 115 -9.84 -1.61 2.91
C VAL A 115 -9.71 -2.78 3.89
N ASP A 116 -9.71 -4.01 3.40
CA ASP A 116 -9.64 -5.23 4.22
C ASP A 116 -8.29 -5.36 4.94
N GLY A 117 -7.20 -5.02 4.25
CA GLY A 117 -5.85 -5.15 4.79
C GLY A 117 -5.40 -3.98 5.68
N PHE A 118 -5.86 -2.76 5.40
CA PHE A 118 -5.30 -1.53 5.99
C PHE A 118 -6.37 -0.58 6.56
N GLY A 119 -7.65 -0.95 6.45
CA GLY A 119 -8.79 -0.18 6.95
C GLY A 119 -9.36 0.82 5.94
N ALA A 120 -10.57 1.30 6.21
CA ALA A 120 -11.35 2.15 5.30
C ALA A 120 -10.62 3.44 4.85
N SER A 121 -9.78 4.02 5.72
CA SER A 121 -8.98 5.21 5.38
C SER A 121 -7.87 4.95 4.34
N SER A 122 -7.68 3.71 3.92
CA SER A 122 -6.69 3.33 2.93
C SER A 122 -7.29 3.19 1.53
N ALA A 123 -8.61 3.23 1.41
CA ALA A 123 -9.31 3.19 0.14
C ALA A 123 -8.82 4.33 -0.78
N VAL A 124 -8.63 4.00 -2.05
CA VAL A 124 -8.37 4.99 -3.11
C VAL A 124 -9.69 5.56 -3.61
N LEU A 125 -10.70 4.70 -3.81
CA LEU A 125 -12.07 5.09 -4.15
C LEU A 125 -12.96 4.89 -2.92
N ASN A 126 -13.77 5.89 -2.59
CA ASN A 126 -14.80 5.74 -1.56
C ASN A 126 -16.02 4.97 -2.11
N GLU A 127 -16.93 4.55 -1.22
CA GLU A 127 -18.09 3.74 -1.60
C GLU A 127 -19.03 4.48 -2.59
N GLU A 128 -19.16 5.79 -2.46
CA GLU A 128 -20.00 6.61 -3.35
C GLU A 128 -19.41 6.66 -4.76
N GLN A 129 -18.09 6.83 -4.88
CA GLN A 129 -17.38 6.81 -6.17
C GLN A 129 -17.48 5.44 -6.84
N VAL A 130 -17.32 4.36 -6.09
CA VAL A 130 -17.50 2.99 -6.61
C VAL A 130 -18.93 2.79 -7.11
N ALA A 131 -19.93 3.17 -6.33
CA ALA A 131 -21.33 3.03 -6.72
C ALA A 131 -21.69 3.88 -7.95
N ALA A 132 -21.19 5.11 -8.03
CA ALA A 132 -21.38 5.98 -9.19
C ALA A 132 -20.76 5.39 -10.45
N PHE A 133 -19.55 4.84 -10.34
CA PHE A 133 -18.87 4.20 -11.46
C PHE A 133 -19.62 2.94 -11.92
N ASP A 134 -20.05 2.08 -11.01
CA ASP A 134 -20.84 0.88 -11.31
C ASP A 134 -22.10 1.23 -12.09
N ALA A 135 -22.83 2.25 -11.64
CA ALA A 135 -24.07 2.69 -12.29
C ALA A 135 -23.80 3.24 -13.70
N ALA A 136 -22.83 4.14 -13.86
CA ALA A 136 -22.45 4.73 -15.14
C ALA A 136 -21.95 3.66 -16.12
N PHE A 137 -21.14 2.72 -15.64
CA PHE A 137 -20.60 1.65 -16.48
C PHE A 137 -21.67 0.69 -16.98
N GLU A 138 -22.60 0.24 -16.12
CA GLU A 138 -23.68 -0.66 -16.53
C GLU A 138 -24.66 0.02 -17.48
N GLU A 139 -24.98 1.31 -17.30
CA GLU A 139 -25.81 2.06 -18.24
C GLU A 139 -25.13 2.23 -19.59
N TYR A 140 -23.84 2.59 -19.62
CA TYR A 140 -23.06 2.71 -20.84
C TYR A 140 -22.96 1.37 -21.62
N ALA A 141 -22.63 0.29 -20.92
CA ALA A 141 -22.52 -1.04 -21.52
C ALA A 141 -23.90 -1.57 -22.01
N SER A 142 -24.98 -1.26 -21.28
CA SER A 142 -26.33 -1.63 -21.63
C SER A 142 -26.82 -0.86 -22.87
N ALA A 143 -26.57 0.45 -22.93
CA ALA A 143 -26.93 1.29 -24.08
C ALA A 143 -26.29 0.77 -25.38
N TYR A 144 -25.01 0.40 -25.32
CA TYR A 144 -24.33 -0.22 -26.47
C TYR A 144 -24.90 -1.56 -26.87
N ARG A 145 -25.17 -2.45 -25.91
CA ARG A 145 -25.73 -3.79 -26.15
C ARG A 145 -27.10 -3.74 -26.78
N GLU A 146 -27.91 -2.78 -26.38
CA GLU A 146 -29.30 -2.62 -26.81
C GLU A 146 -29.43 -1.72 -28.06
N GLY A 147 -28.35 -1.14 -28.55
CA GLY A 147 -28.35 -0.21 -29.68
C GLY A 147 -29.10 1.10 -29.38
N ARG A 148 -29.19 1.48 -28.08
CA ARG A 148 -29.79 2.75 -27.66
C ARG A 148 -28.82 3.91 -27.92
N ALA A 149 -29.35 5.15 -27.91
CA ALA A 149 -28.50 6.33 -27.96
C ALA A 149 -27.56 6.35 -26.72
N THR A 150 -26.26 6.46 -26.98
CA THR A 150 -25.23 6.35 -25.94
C THR A 150 -24.80 7.67 -25.34
N GLY A 151 -25.22 8.82 -25.90
CA GLY A 151 -24.73 10.15 -25.54
C GLY A 151 -24.76 10.44 -24.02
N LEU A 152 -25.95 10.32 -23.38
CA LEU A 152 -26.06 10.57 -21.94
C LEU A 152 -25.25 9.58 -21.10
N ALA A 153 -25.28 8.30 -21.44
CA ALA A 153 -24.51 7.28 -20.73
C ALA A 153 -22.99 7.47 -20.92
N GLN A 154 -22.57 7.97 -22.07
CA GLN A 154 -21.18 8.35 -22.33
C GLN A 154 -20.77 9.59 -21.51
N ASP A 155 -21.65 10.58 -21.37
CA ASP A 155 -21.40 11.77 -20.56
C ASP A 155 -21.26 11.42 -19.06
N ASP A 156 -22.12 10.55 -18.54
CA ASP A 156 -22.02 10.07 -17.16
C ASP A 156 -20.72 9.29 -16.92
N MET A 157 -20.33 8.43 -17.87
CA MET A 157 -19.06 7.72 -17.81
C MET A 157 -17.88 8.67 -17.89
N ALA A 158 -17.94 9.70 -18.77
CA ALA A 158 -16.91 10.72 -18.90
C ALA A 158 -16.74 11.52 -17.60
N ALA A 159 -17.84 11.82 -16.91
CA ALA A 159 -17.78 12.49 -15.61
C ALA A 159 -17.06 11.63 -14.55
N CYS A 160 -17.34 10.33 -14.49
CA CYS A 160 -16.62 9.39 -13.60
C CYS A 160 -15.14 9.29 -13.95
N ILE A 161 -14.80 9.16 -15.23
CA ILE A 161 -13.39 9.09 -15.70
C ILE A 161 -12.66 10.40 -15.41
N SER A 162 -13.31 11.57 -15.58
CA SER A 162 -12.72 12.86 -15.21
C SER A 162 -12.42 12.95 -13.71
N GLY A 163 -13.29 12.40 -12.86
CA GLY A 163 -13.02 12.31 -11.43
C GLY A 163 -11.79 11.44 -11.12
N ILE A 164 -11.64 10.32 -11.82
CA ILE A 164 -10.44 9.47 -11.72
C ILE A 164 -9.20 10.22 -12.19
N GLN A 165 -9.28 10.96 -13.30
CA GLN A 165 -8.15 11.73 -13.82
C GLN A 165 -7.66 12.79 -12.81
N LEU A 166 -8.59 13.49 -12.15
CA LEU A 166 -8.23 14.45 -11.10
C LEU A 166 -7.47 13.79 -9.95
N MET A 167 -7.87 12.58 -9.54
CA MET A 167 -7.16 11.84 -8.49
C MET A 167 -5.77 11.40 -8.92
N ILE A 168 -5.60 11.02 -10.20
CA ILE A 168 -4.30 10.69 -10.78
C ILE A 168 -3.41 11.94 -10.80
N ASP A 169 -3.94 13.06 -11.28
CA ASP A 169 -3.20 14.33 -11.37
C ASP A 169 -2.78 14.83 -9.99
N GLU A 170 -3.64 14.72 -8.97
CA GLU A 170 -3.31 15.05 -7.59
C GLU A 170 -2.20 14.13 -7.04
N ARG A 171 -2.25 12.83 -7.36
CA ARG A 171 -1.27 11.85 -6.88
C ARG A 171 0.12 12.06 -7.46
N TYR A 172 0.19 12.46 -8.73
CA TYR A 172 1.45 12.65 -9.47
C TYR A 172 1.78 14.13 -9.72
N ALA A 173 1.07 15.06 -9.05
CA ALA A 173 1.44 16.46 -9.08
C ALA A 173 2.90 16.60 -8.62
N PRO A 174 3.73 17.36 -9.36
CA PRO A 174 5.07 17.68 -8.89
C PRO A 174 4.95 18.39 -7.55
N GLU A 175 5.69 17.92 -6.54
CA GLU A 175 5.82 18.66 -5.29
C GLU A 175 6.35 20.04 -5.68
N GLU A 176 5.56 21.10 -5.47
CA GLU A 176 6.05 22.46 -5.62
C GLU A 176 7.24 22.57 -4.66
N GLU A 177 8.47 22.62 -5.22
CA GLU A 177 9.66 22.93 -4.45
C GLU A 177 9.35 24.29 -3.79
N GLU A 178 9.08 24.26 -2.46
CA GLU A 178 9.05 25.49 -1.68
C GLU A 178 10.39 26.19 -1.96
N GLU A 179 10.37 27.23 -2.78
CA GLU A 179 11.54 28.08 -2.99
C GLU A 179 11.95 28.59 -1.61
N GLU A 180 13.00 27.96 -1.05
CA GLU A 180 13.60 28.48 0.17
C GLU A 180 13.88 29.98 -0.05
N PRO A 181 13.38 30.86 0.83
CA PRO A 181 13.61 32.28 0.67
C PRO A 181 15.12 32.51 0.64
N VAL A 182 15.64 32.89 -0.50
CA VAL A 182 17.04 33.28 -0.69
C VAL A 182 17.30 34.42 0.27
N LEU A 183 17.94 34.14 1.39
CA LEU A 183 18.43 35.13 2.34
C LEU A 183 19.47 36.00 1.60
N VAL A 184 19.01 37.10 0.99
CA VAL A 184 19.89 38.14 0.46
C VAL A 184 20.59 38.78 1.66
N ILE A 185 21.75 38.24 1.99
CA ILE A 185 22.66 38.91 2.94
C ILE A 185 23.12 40.21 2.27
N GLY A 186 22.46 41.29 2.68
CA GLY A 186 22.80 42.64 2.22
C GLY A 186 24.26 42.92 2.48
N ALA A 187 25.02 43.13 1.39
CA ALA A 187 26.37 43.65 1.46
C ALA A 187 26.33 45.06 2.05
N THR A 188 26.80 45.16 3.31
CA THR A 188 27.03 46.44 3.96
C THR A 188 28.09 47.23 3.17
N ALA A 189 27.64 48.29 2.52
CA ALA A 189 28.53 49.28 1.92
C ALA A 189 29.37 49.94 3.01
N THR A 190 30.67 49.85 2.91
CA THR A 190 31.65 50.57 3.75
C THR A 190 31.66 52.03 3.31
N PRO A 191 31.45 53.03 4.15
CA PRO A 191 31.65 54.42 3.76
C PRO A 191 33.15 54.70 3.74
N GLN A 192 33.66 55.12 2.58
CA GLN A 192 34.95 55.77 2.47
C GLN A 192 34.82 57.22 2.99
N GLY A 193 35.57 57.56 4.05
CA GLY A 193 35.89 58.88 4.52
C GLY A 193 37.33 59.27 4.09
#